data_251a8e1f3610ea33347f500ac4926919
#
_entry.id   251a8e1f3610ea33347f500ac4926919
#
_cell.length_a   1.000
_cell.length_b   1.000
_cell.length_c   1.000
_cell.angle_alpha   90.00
_cell.angle_beta   90.00
_cell.angle_gamma   90.00
#
_symmetry.space_group_name_H-M   'P 1'
#
loop_
_entity.id
_entity.type
_entity.pdbx_description
1 polymer ?
#
loop_
_entity_poly.entity_id
_entity_poly.type
_entity_poly.pdbx_seq_one_letter_code
_entity_poly.pdbx_strand_id
1 'polypeptide(L)'
;MLSAIRRTLRDLQSSTSGNATLLVALGMPVLIGSSGLAVDTSQWYMWKRELQNAADQAALAGAWAKSSATSSSNYANRAAQEFNANVATTSGFHTTPSVTTASYGTGTNNSVIVTASATKALPFSSIVTGDSTTVSVRSQASFTSGATYTTCLLAIHPTAAQAFKFGGSVSGSSNCGAGSLSTDPTASMKEVGNTSVPLGSVVSAGGIDDGFENNLGPGGEIHENETNLGDPYGSIATPSSDSSSAQPEICAATSGTGAYTT
;
A
#
# COMPACT_ATOMS: atom_id res chain seq x y z
N MET A 1 -61.48 -11.63 55.01
CA MET A 1 -60.42 -11.70 53.93
C MET A 1 -60.50 -10.52 52.97
N LEU A 2 -61.64 -10.15 52.44
CA LEU A 2 -61.84 -9.01 51.53
C LEU A 2 -61.44 -7.64 52.11
N SER A 3 -61.61 -7.41 53.42
CA SER A 3 -61.23 -6.14 54.06
C SER A 3 -59.71 -5.93 54.16
N ALA A 4 -58.93 -6.99 54.31
CA ALA A 4 -57.47 -6.95 54.32
C ALA A 4 -56.91 -6.58 52.93
N ILE A 5 -57.42 -7.20 51.87
CA ILE A 5 -57.07 -6.93 50.51
C ILE A 5 -57.35 -5.47 50.12
N ARG A 6 -58.49 -4.92 50.52
CA ARG A 6 -58.84 -3.50 50.30
C ARG A 6 -57.92 -2.53 51.04
N ARG A 7 -57.45 -2.86 52.24
CA ARG A 7 -56.45 -2.03 52.94
C ARG A 7 -55.14 -2.03 52.23
N THR A 8 -54.64 -3.20 51.90
CA THR A 8 -53.34 -3.33 51.16
C THR A 8 -53.34 -2.61 49.78
N LEU A 9 -54.49 -2.68 49.09
CA LEU A 9 -54.64 -1.93 47.81
C LEU A 9 -54.69 -0.41 48.02
N ARG A 10 -55.29 0.07 49.09
CA ARG A 10 -55.38 1.49 49.43
C ARG A 10 -53.99 2.02 49.88
N ASP A 11 -53.26 1.23 50.66
CA ASP A 11 -51.91 1.57 51.13
C ASP A 11 -50.93 1.59 49.98
N LEU A 12 -51.05 0.71 49.01
CA LEU A 12 -50.33 0.73 47.77
C LEU A 12 -50.59 1.98 46.90
N GLN A 13 -51.86 2.43 46.87
CA GLN A 13 -52.29 3.60 46.09
C GLN A 13 -51.83 4.93 46.73
N SER A 14 -51.63 4.97 48.05
CA SER A 14 -51.16 6.15 48.78
C SER A 14 -49.69 6.18 49.08
N SER A 15 -48.95 5.12 48.73
CA SER A 15 -47.47 5.00 48.92
C SER A 15 -46.73 5.71 47.87
N THR A 16 -46.14 6.86 48.18
CA THR A 16 -45.21 7.58 47.27
C THR A 16 -43.89 6.83 47.05
N SER A 17 -43.54 5.86 47.91
CA SER A 17 -42.38 4.99 47.76
C SER A 17 -42.53 4.01 46.58
N GLY A 18 -43.75 3.64 46.19
CA GLY A 18 -44.02 2.80 45.02
C GLY A 18 -43.71 3.48 43.69
N ASN A 19 -43.75 4.79 43.66
CA ASN A 19 -43.48 5.55 42.43
C ASN A 19 -41.98 5.47 42.00
N ALA A 20 -41.06 5.51 42.94
CA ALA A 20 -39.63 5.32 42.66
C ALA A 20 -39.32 3.89 42.14
N THR A 21 -39.93 2.88 42.76
CA THR A 21 -39.80 1.48 42.32
C THR A 21 -40.33 1.26 40.90
N LEU A 22 -41.48 1.89 40.58
CA LEU A 22 -42.07 1.84 39.25
C LEU A 22 -41.15 2.50 38.19
N LEU A 23 -40.58 3.67 38.52
CA LEU A 23 -39.63 4.35 37.65
C LEU A 23 -38.37 3.52 37.38
N VAL A 24 -37.83 2.88 38.44
CA VAL A 24 -36.67 1.98 38.29
C VAL A 24 -37.05 0.75 37.47
N ALA A 25 -38.19 0.14 37.73
CA ALA A 25 -38.66 -1.05 37.01
C ALA A 25 -38.88 -0.79 35.51
N LEU A 26 -39.35 0.38 35.14
CA LEU A 26 -39.54 0.78 33.75
C LEU A 26 -38.23 1.33 33.10
N GLY A 27 -37.40 1.99 33.89
CA GLY A 27 -36.16 2.59 33.40
C GLY A 27 -35.00 1.58 33.19
N MET A 28 -34.92 0.59 34.09
CA MET A 28 -33.84 -0.41 34.03
C MET A 28 -33.77 -1.17 32.68
N PRO A 29 -34.85 -1.70 32.11
CA PRO A 29 -34.80 -2.39 30.80
C PRO A 29 -34.32 -1.48 29.67
N VAL A 30 -34.70 -0.19 29.72
CA VAL A 30 -34.25 0.80 28.72
C VAL A 30 -32.75 1.06 28.84
N LEU A 31 -32.25 1.20 30.08
CA LEU A 31 -30.81 1.40 30.31
C LEU A 31 -29.99 0.16 29.91
N ILE A 32 -30.48 -1.03 30.25
CA ILE A 32 -29.81 -2.28 29.86
C ILE A 32 -29.81 -2.44 28.33
N GLY A 33 -30.95 -2.20 27.68
CA GLY A 33 -31.10 -2.28 26.23
C GLY A 33 -30.22 -1.28 25.50
N SER A 34 -30.18 -0.03 25.95
CA SER A 34 -29.33 1.02 25.32
C SER A 34 -27.85 0.77 25.52
N SER A 35 -27.42 0.30 26.70
CA SER A 35 -26.03 -0.05 26.96
C SER A 35 -25.59 -1.29 26.13
N GLY A 36 -26.45 -2.28 26.02
CA GLY A 36 -26.24 -3.46 25.19
C GLY A 36 -26.08 -3.11 23.71
N LEU A 37 -26.92 -2.23 23.18
CA LEU A 37 -26.81 -1.74 21.79
C LEU A 37 -25.53 -0.95 21.56
N ALA A 38 -25.06 -0.20 22.56
CA ALA A 38 -23.78 0.50 22.46
C ALA A 38 -22.59 -0.46 22.37
N VAL A 39 -22.62 -1.57 23.13
CA VAL A 39 -21.60 -2.63 23.05
C VAL A 39 -21.61 -3.29 21.67
N ASP A 40 -22.77 -3.66 21.15
CA ASP A 40 -22.92 -4.29 19.84
C ASP A 40 -22.44 -3.38 18.72
N THR A 41 -22.76 -2.09 18.77
CA THR A 41 -22.31 -1.09 17.81
C THR A 41 -20.78 -0.96 17.83
N SER A 42 -20.19 -0.97 19.04
CA SER A 42 -18.72 -0.92 19.18
C SER A 42 -18.05 -2.14 18.58
N GLN A 43 -18.58 -3.33 18.81
CA GLN A 43 -18.04 -4.57 18.23
C GLN A 43 -18.18 -4.59 16.71
N TRP A 44 -19.33 -4.21 16.17
CA TRP A 44 -19.56 -4.10 14.74
C TRP A 44 -18.56 -3.15 14.08
N TYR A 45 -18.30 -2.00 14.70
CA TYR A 45 -17.36 -1.00 14.23
C TYR A 45 -15.91 -1.51 14.25
N MET A 46 -15.53 -2.25 15.31
CA MET A 46 -14.21 -2.88 15.41
C MET A 46 -13.99 -3.90 14.29
N TRP A 47 -14.98 -4.76 14.02
CA TRP A 47 -14.89 -5.74 12.91
C TRP A 47 -14.77 -5.05 11.56
N LYS A 48 -15.58 -4.01 11.34
CA LYS A 48 -15.52 -3.23 10.08
C LYS A 48 -14.15 -2.60 9.88
N ARG A 49 -13.59 -2.01 10.92
CA ARG A 49 -12.27 -1.37 10.85
C ARG A 49 -11.15 -2.37 10.60
N GLU A 50 -11.16 -3.51 11.28
CA GLU A 50 -10.18 -4.57 11.07
C GLU A 50 -10.24 -5.13 9.64
N LEU A 51 -11.44 -5.51 9.18
CA LEU A 51 -11.62 -6.03 7.83
C LEU A 51 -11.24 -5.00 6.75
N GLN A 52 -11.59 -3.73 6.96
CA GLN A 52 -11.23 -2.68 6.00
C GLN A 52 -9.72 -2.52 5.93
N ASN A 53 -9.04 -2.47 7.07
CA ASN A 53 -7.57 -2.40 7.12
C ASN A 53 -6.94 -3.62 6.43
N ALA A 54 -7.43 -4.83 6.70
CA ALA A 54 -6.94 -6.04 6.04
C ALA A 54 -7.18 -6.01 4.52
N ALA A 55 -8.35 -5.52 4.07
CA ALA A 55 -8.65 -5.38 2.65
C ALA A 55 -7.78 -4.32 1.97
N ASP A 56 -7.48 -3.21 2.65
CA ASP A 56 -6.62 -2.15 2.13
C ASP A 56 -5.18 -2.63 1.94
N GLN A 57 -4.62 -3.31 2.94
CA GLN A 57 -3.28 -3.91 2.84
C GLN A 57 -3.22 -4.99 1.76
N ALA A 58 -4.25 -5.84 1.69
CA ALA A 58 -4.35 -6.88 0.66
C ALA A 58 -4.44 -6.30 -0.76
N ALA A 59 -5.22 -5.22 -0.95
CA ALA A 59 -5.32 -4.56 -2.25
C ALA A 59 -3.98 -3.96 -2.70
N LEU A 60 -3.25 -3.33 -1.77
CA LEU A 60 -1.90 -2.81 -2.02
C LEU A 60 -0.92 -3.92 -2.36
N ALA A 61 -0.89 -5.01 -1.57
CA ALA A 61 -0.01 -6.14 -1.83
C ALA A 61 -0.32 -6.84 -3.16
N GLY A 62 -1.61 -6.97 -3.50
CA GLY A 62 -2.06 -7.50 -4.79
C GLY A 62 -1.68 -6.59 -5.95
N ALA A 63 -1.85 -5.28 -5.81
CA ALA A 63 -1.46 -4.30 -6.83
C ALA A 63 0.05 -4.28 -7.06
N TRP A 64 0.83 -4.32 -5.98
CA TRP A 64 2.29 -4.45 -6.06
C TRP A 64 2.72 -5.73 -6.79
N ALA A 65 2.16 -6.89 -6.41
CA ALA A 65 2.46 -8.14 -7.09
C ALA A 65 2.03 -8.12 -8.56
N LYS A 66 0.91 -7.47 -8.88
CA LYS A 66 0.38 -7.38 -10.24
C LYS A 66 1.21 -6.45 -11.13
N SER A 67 1.82 -5.40 -10.58
CA SER A 67 2.70 -4.48 -11.31
C SER A 67 4.03 -5.12 -11.71
N SER A 68 4.49 -6.13 -10.99
CA SER A 68 5.77 -6.81 -11.25
C SER A 68 5.62 -7.89 -12.31
N ALA A 69 6.56 -7.95 -13.25
CA ALA A 69 6.58 -8.97 -14.31
C ALA A 69 6.69 -10.40 -13.76
N THR A 70 7.46 -10.59 -12.70
CA THR A 70 7.74 -11.91 -12.12
C THR A 70 6.65 -12.45 -11.21
N SER A 71 5.93 -11.58 -10.51
CA SER A 71 4.89 -11.96 -9.52
C SER A 71 3.44 -11.71 -9.98
N SER A 72 3.26 -11.16 -11.18
CA SER A 72 1.95 -10.75 -11.72
C SER A 72 0.92 -11.89 -11.75
N SER A 73 1.33 -13.14 -11.98
CA SER A 73 0.43 -14.30 -11.96
C SER A 73 -0.05 -14.69 -10.55
N ASN A 74 0.71 -14.33 -9.52
CA ASN A 74 0.45 -14.70 -8.12
C ASN A 74 -0.21 -13.60 -7.30
N TYR A 75 -0.64 -12.49 -7.92
CA TYR A 75 -1.18 -11.32 -7.24
C TYR A 75 -2.33 -11.64 -6.27
N ALA A 76 -3.23 -12.56 -6.66
CA ALA A 76 -4.38 -12.93 -5.86
C ALA A 76 -3.96 -13.71 -4.59
N ASN A 77 -3.01 -14.62 -4.72
CA ASN A 77 -2.45 -15.35 -3.56
C ASN A 77 -1.73 -14.40 -2.61
N ARG A 78 -0.97 -13.45 -3.17
CA ARG A 78 -0.26 -12.45 -2.37
C ARG A 78 -1.22 -11.54 -1.59
N ALA A 79 -2.29 -11.08 -2.25
CA ALA A 79 -3.34 -10.32 -1.60
C ALA A 79 -4.04 -11.13 -0.49
N ALA A 80 -4.39 -12.39 -0.75
CA ALA A 80 -5.03 -13.24 0.24
C ALA A 80 -4.13 -13.53 1.45
N GLN A 81 -2.84 -13.74 1.24
CA GLN A 81 -1.86 -13.90 2.33
C GLN A 81 -1.80 -12.65 3.20
N GLU A 82 -1.72 -11.48 2.58
CA GLU A 82 -1.68 -10.20 3.30
C GLU A 82 -2.97 -9.95 4.08
N PHE A 83 -4.14 -10.24 3.47
CA PHE A 83 -5.42 -10.16 4.15
C PHE A 83 -5.43 -11.00 5.44
N ASN A 84 -5.07 -12.27 5.31
CA ASN A 84 -5.09 -13.22 6.43
C ASN A 84 -4.07 -12.86 7.53
N ALA A 85 -2.97 -12.20 7.19
CA ALA A 85 -2.00 -11.72 8.16
C ALA A 85 -2.52 -10.52 8.98
N ASN A 86 -3.51 -9.79 8.47
CA ASN A 86 -4.05 -8.58 9.09
C ASN A 86 -5.41 -8.77 9.78
N VAL A 87 -5.97 -9.98 9.78
CA VAL A 87 -7.19 -10.31 10.54
C VAL A 87 -6.83 -11.06 11.82
N ALA A 88 -7.35 -10.60 12.95
CA ALA A 88 -7.17 -11.21 14.26
C ALA A 88 -8.52 -11.54 14.90
N THR A 89 -9.33 -10.53 15.18
CA THR A 89 -10.65 -10.66 15.82
C THR A 89 -11.65 -11.38 14.92
N THR A 90 -11.60 -11.11 13.62
CA THR A 90 -12.51 -11.68 12.62
C THR A 90 -12.00 -12.98 11.99
N SER A 91 -10.81 -13.46 12.35
CA SER A 91 -10.13 -14.61 11.74
C SER A 91 -10.98 -15.90 11.72
N GLY A 92 -11.85 -16.09 12.71
CA GLY A 92 -12.69 -17.30 12.81
C GLY A 92 -14.05 -17.22 12.09
N PHE A 93 -14.43 -16.07 11.52
CA PHE A 93 -15.77 -15.88 10.94
C PHE A 93 -15.83 -14.93 9.75
N HIS A 94 -14.67 -14.57 9.16
CA HIS A 94 -14.64 -13.86 7.88
C HIS A 94 -14.72 -14.84 6.69
N THR A 95 -15.18 -14.35 5.56
CA THR A 95 -15.11 -15.07 4.28
C THR A 95 -13.69 -15.02 3.71
N THR A 96 -13.31 -16.01 2.92
CA THR A 96 -12.11 -15.91 2.09
C THR A 96 -12.19 -14.65 1.23
N PRO A 97 -11.14 -13.80 1.18
CA PRO A 97 -11.19 -12.58 0.39
C PRO A 97 -11.30 -12.91 -1.10
N SER A 98 -12.23 -12.24 -1.79
CA SER A 98 -12.31 -12.27 -3.24
C SER A 98 -11.38 -11.21 -3.82
N VAL A 99 -10.45 -11.63 -4.68
CA VAL A 99 -9.44 -10.78 -5.28
C VAL A 99 -9.62 -10.77 -6.79
N THR A 100 -9.88 -9.62 -7.36
CA THR A 100 -10.14 -9.46 -8.81
C THR A 100 -9.41 -8.25 -9.36
N THR A 101 -9.16 -8.22 -10.67
CA THR A 101 -8.66 -7.02 -11.34
C THR A 101 -9.82 -6.19 -11.90
N ALA A 102 -9.60 -4.89 -11.97
CA ALA A 102 -10.53 -3.94 -12.56
C ALA A 102 -9.80 -2.77 -13.23
N SER A 103 -10.52 -2.04 -14.04
CA SER A 103 -10.04 -0.80 -14.63
C SER A 103 -10.24 0.36 -13.68
N TYR A 104 -9.23 1.27 -13.60
CA TYR A 104 -9.27 2.48 -12.80
C TYR A 104 -8.83 3.68 -13.67
N GLY A 105 -9.60 4.77 -13.63
CA GLY A 105 -9.37 5.92 -14.49
C GLY A 105 -9.43 5.56 -15.96
N THR A 106 -8.44 5.94 -16.73
CA THR A 106 -8.31 5.63 -18.18
C THR A 106 -7.59 4.30 -18.45
N GLY A 107 -7.07 3.64 -17.41
CA GLY A 107 -6.33 2.38 -17.57
C GLY A 107 -7.26 1.17 -17.63
N THR A 108 -6.77 0.10 -18.27
CA THR A 108 -7.50 -1.18 -18.38
C THR A 108 -6.82 -2.22 -17.52
N ASN A 109 -7.60 -2.89 -16.63
CA ASN A 109 -7.10 -3.92 -15.69
C ASN A 109 -5.89 -3.47 -14.86
N ASN A 110 -5.86 -2.19 -14.51
CA ASN A 110 -4.77 -1.52 -13.80
C ASN A 110 -5.06 -1.32 -12.31
N SER A 111 -5.97 -2.08 -11.76
CA SER A 111 -6.25 -2.07 -10.32
C SER A 111 -6.62 -3.46 -9.81
N VAL A 112 -6.37 -3.69 -8.53
CA VAL A 112 -6.77 -4.88 -7.80
C VAL A 112 -7.85 -4.50 -6.80
N ILE A 113 -8.96 -5.24 -6.82
CA ILE A 113 -10.06 -5.11 -5.88
C ILE A 113 -10.05 -6.30 -4.95
N VAL A 114 -10.17 -6.02 -3.66
CA VAL A 114 -10.34 -7.01 -2.61
C VAL A 114 -11.67 -6.77 -1.92
N THR A 115 -12.49 -7.81 -1.83
CA THR A 115 -13.75 -7.80 -1.07
C THR A 115 -13.78 -8.94 -0.08
N ALA A 116 -14.27 -8.65 1.12
CA ALA A 116 -14.47 -9.66 2.16
C ALA A 116 -15.66 -9.28 3.03
N SER A 117 -16.20 -10.27 3.73
CA SER A 117 -17.26 -10.06 4.71
C SER A 117 -17.04 -10.92 5.95
N ALA A 118 -17.62 -10.51 7.07
CA ALA A 118 -17.66 -11.30 8.29
C ALA A 118 -19.07 -11.30 8.83
N THR A 119 -19.56 -12.47 9.22
CA THR A 119 -20.92 -12.66 9.74
C THR A 119 -20.87 -13.32 11.09
N LYS A 120 -21.43 -12.65 12.10
CA LYS A 120 -21.52 -13.18 13.45
C LYS A 120 -22.69 -12.55 14.21
N ALA A 121 -23.30 -13.31 15.10
CA ALA A 121 -24.32 -12.80 16.01
C ALA A 121 -23.69 -11.82 17.01
N LEU A 122 -24.34 -10.67 17.18
CA LEU A 122 -23.97 -9.69 18.21
C LEU A 122 -24.69 -10.05 19.52
N PRO A 123 -24.03 -9.88 20.70
CA PRO A 123 -24.57 -10.37 21.98
C PRO A 123 -25.96 -9.89 22.33
N PHE A 124 -26.28 -8.62 22.09
CA PHE A 124 -27.53 -8.02 22.47
C PHE A 124 -28.53 -7.92 21.32
N SER A 125 -28.09 -7.51 20.14
CA SER A 125 -28.97 -7.38 18.98
C SER A 125 -29.56 -8.71 18.57
N SER A 126 -28.81 -9.79 18.65
CA SER A 126 -29.28 -11.14 18.27
C SER A 126 -30.37 -11.68 19.20
N ILE A 127 -30.44 -11.22 20.46
CA ILE A 127 -31.55 -11.59 21.39
C ILE A 127 -32.88 -10.97 20.90
N VAL A 128 -32.79 -9.78 20.31
CA VAL A 128 -33.99 -9.04 19.85
C VAL A 128 -34.40 -9.45 18.45
N THR A 129 -33.41 -9.58 17.52
CA THR A 129 -33.70 -9.85 16.12
C THR A 129 -33.67 -11.34 15.76
N GLY A 130 -32.94 -12.16 16.53
CA GLY A 130 -32.67 -13.56 16.21
C GLY A 130 -31.62 -13.74 15.11
N ASP A 131 -31.09 -12.67 14.50
CA ASP A 131 -30.24 -12.69 13.32
C ASP A 131 -28.76 -12.40 13.63
N SER A 132 -27.90 -12.85 12.71
CA SER A 132 -26.48 -12.49 12.68
C SER A 132 -26.27 -11.21 11.87
N THR A 133 -25.33 -10.41 12.30
CA THR A 133 -24.92 -9.18 11.61
C THR A 133 -23.77 -9.46 10.66
N THR A 134 -23.86 -8.97 9.42
CA THR A 134 -22.80 -9.07 8.40
C THR A 134 -22.16 -7.71 8.20
N VAL A 135 -20.84 -7.71 8.20
CA VAL A 135 -20.00 -6.57 7.81
C VAL A 135 -19.33 -6.92 6.48
N SER A 136 -19.45 -6.04 5.51
CA SER A 136 -18.78 -6.19 4.22
C SER A 136 -17.85 -5.02 3.96
N VAL A 137 -16.70 -5.30 3.34
CA VAL A 137 -15.69 -4.31 3.00
C VAL A 137 -15.23 -4.51 1.55
N ARG A 138 -14.78 -3.43 0.95
CA ARG A 138 -14.19 -3.41 -0.37
C ARG A 138 -13.05 -2.41 -0.41
N SER A 139 -11.92 -2.83 -0.95
CA SER A 139 -10.77 -1.97 -1.22
C SER A 139 -10.33 -2.10 -2.66
N GLN A 140 -9.72 -1.06 -3.18
CA GLN A 140 -9.19 -1.02 -4.54
C GLN A 140 -7.87 -0.27 -4.56
N ALA A 141 -6.81 -0.89 -5.07
CA ALA A 141 -5.52 -0.28 -5.29
C ALA A 141 -5.18 -0.31 -6.79
N SER A 142 -4.84 0.83 -7.35
CA SER A 142 -4.37 0.92 -8.74
C SER A 142 -2.87 0.72 -8.81
N PHE A 143 -2.42 0.23 -9.95
CA PHE A 143 -1.01 0.07 -10.26
C PHE A 143 -0.74 0.49 -11.70
N THR A 144 0.48 0.89 -11.96
CA THR A 144 0.98 1.06 -13.32
C THR A 144 1.77 -0.20 -13.66
N SER A 145 1.37 -0.87 -14.73
CA SER A 145 2.13 -2.02 -15.23
C SER A 145 3.44 -1.51 -15.82
N GLY A 146 4.51 -1.86 -15.20
CA GLY A 146 5.87 -1.55 -15.58
C GLY A 146 6.78 -2.09 -14.49
N ALA A 147 7.88 -2.70 -14.85
CA ALA A 147 8.84 -3.14 -13.84
C ALA A 147 9.30 -1.91 -13.04
N THR A 148 9.11 -1.96 -11.73
CA THR A 148 9.64 -0.92 -10.84
C THR A 148 11.10 -1.24 -10.62
N TYR A 149 11.96 -0.62 -11.39
CA TYR A 149 13.39 -0.79 -11.24
C TYR A 149 13.90 0.13 -10.13
N THR A 150 14.54 -0.44 -9.14
CA THR A 150 15.20 0.33 -8.10
C THR A 150 16.55 0.80 -8.64
N THR A 151 16.56 1.96 -9.25
CA THR A 151 17.79 2.62 -9.73
C THR A 151 18.21 3.70 -8.75
N CYS A 152 19.46 3.71 -8.31
CA CYS A 152 20.05 4.81 -7.54
C CYS A 152 20.68 5.87 -8.44
N LEU A 153 21.08 5.47 -9.63
CA LEU A 153 21.64 6.35 -10.65
C LEU A 153 20.72 6.33 -11.86
N LEU A 154 20.14 7.46 -12.19
CA LEU A 154 19.22 7.60 -13.31
C LEU A 154 19.67 8.74 -14.21
N ALA A 155 20.00 8.43 -15.47
CA ALA A 155 20.20 9.43 -16.51
C ALA A 155 18.84 9.84 -17.09
N ILE A 156 18.49 11.10 -16.99
CA ILE A 156 17.15 11.62 -17.35
C ILE A 156 17.07 12.22 -18.77
N HIS A 157 18.18 12.27 -19.52
CA HIS A 157 18.13 12.82 -20.88
C HIS A 157 17.33 11.89 -21.79
N PRO A 158 16.31 12.40 -22.53
CA PRO A 158 15.34 11.54 -23.21
C PRO A 158 15.85 10.87 -24.50
N THR A 159 16.92 11.41 -25.13
CA THR A 159 17.36 10.95 -26.46
C THR A 159 18.89 10.92 -26.66
N ALA A 160 19.67 11.25 -25.64
CA ALA A 160 21.14 11.30 -25.82
C ALA A 160 21.73 9.90 -25.94
N ALA A 161 22.56 9.70 -26.96
CA ALA A 161 23.46 8.56 -26.99
C ALA A 161 24.41 8.63 -25.79
N GLN A 162 24.65 7.48 -25.15
CA GLN A 162 25.49 7.40 -23.95
C GLN A 162 25.06 8.35 -22.83
N ALA A 163 23.72 8.51 -22.64
CA ALA A 163 23.16 9.32 -21.58
C ALA A 163 23.68 8.88 -20.20
N PHE A 164 23.92 7.59 -20.04
CA PHE A 164 24.62 7.02 -18.90
C PHE A 164 25.92 6.40 -19.38
N LYS A 165 27.05 6.92 -18.93
CA LYS A 165 28.38 6.39 -19.27
C LYS A 165 29.12 5.95 -18.02
N PHE A 166 29.48 4.69 -18.00
CA PHE A 166 30.22 4.07 -16.91
C PHE A 166 31.61 3.69 -17.44
N GLY A 167 32.67 4.23 -16.89
CA GLY A 167 33.96 4.02 -17.51
C GLY A 167 35.17 4.38 -16.68
N GLY A 168 36.33 3.92 -17.15
CA GLY A 168 37.61 4.07 -16.50
C GLY A 168 38.07 2.77 -15.83
N SER A 169 39.09 2.85 -14.99
CA SER A 169 39.53 1.73 -14.15
C SER A 169 38.89 1.90 -12.75
N VAL A 170 37.60 1.62 -12.64
CA VAL A 170 36.86 1.78 -11.41
C VAL A 170 36.53 0.41 -10.85
N SER A 171 36.77 0.20 -9.56
CA SER A 171 36.32 -0.95 -8.80
C SER A 171 35.52 -0.50 -7.58
N GLY A 172 34.47 -1.21 -7.27
CA GLY A 172 33.62 -0.89 -6.15
C GLY A 172 32.56 -1.98 -5.91
N SER A 173 31.61 -1.69 -5.06
CA SER A 173 30.43 -2.54 -4.86
C SER A 173 29.19 -1.67 -4.78
N SER A 174 28.14 -2.07 -5.46
CA SER A 174 26.84 -1.42 -5.40
C SER A 174 25.76 -2.47 -5.45
N ASN A 175 24.86 -2.46 -4.48
CA ASN A 175 23.64 -3.29 -4.51
C ASN A 175 22.49 -2.58 -5.21
N CYS A 176 22.78 -1.45 -5.86
CA CYS A 176 21.78 -0.59 -6.46
C CYS A 176 21.88 -0.63 -7.99
N GLY A 177 20.73 -0.53 -8.64
CA GLY A 177 20.64 -0.51 -10.10
C GLY A 177 21.01 0.84 -10.69
N ALA A 178 21.30 0.84 -12.00
CA ALA A 178 21.48 2.02 -12.82
C ALA A 178 20.42 2.07 -13.92
N GLY A 179 20.02 3.28 -14.32
CA GLY A 179 18.98 3.45 -15.35
C GLY A 179 19.23 4.62 -16.29
N SER A 180 18.60 4.55 -17.47
CA SER A 180 18.59 5.62 -18.46
C SER A 180 17.20 5.82 -19.06
N LEU A 181 16.72 7.06 -19.11
CA LEU A 181 15.48 7.41 -19.81
C LEU A 181 15.71 7.69 -21.30
N SER A 182 16.94 7.62 -21.77
CA SER A 182 17.23 7.84 -23.19
C SER A 182 16.71 6.70 -24.05
N THR A 183 15.99 7.07 -25.10
CA THR A 183 15.47 6.15 -26.13
C THR A 183 16.47 5.87 -27.26
N ASP A 184 17.76 6.24 -27.11
CA ASP A 184 18.76 5.89 -28.10
C ASP A 184 18.85 4.37 -28.27
N PRO A 185 18.59 3.84 -29.47
CA PRO A 185 18.46 2.41 -29.69
C PRO A 185 19.78 1.63 -29.66
N THR A 186 20.90 2.33 -29.78
CA THR A 186 22.21 1.68 -29.93
C THR A 186 22.94 1.58 -28.58
N ALA A 187 22.99 2.68 -27.84
CA ALA A 187 23.72 2.73 -26.59
C ALA A 187 23.27 3.93 -25.75
N SER A 188 22.10 3.87 -25.18
CA SER A 188 21.67 4.86 -24.19
C SER A 188 22.49 4.76 -22.91
N MET A 189 22.95 3.55 -22.59
CA MET A 189 23.90 3.25 -21.53
C MET A 189 25.12 2.57 -22.13
N LYS A 190 26.32 3.08 -21.80
CA LYS A 190 27.56 2.55 -22.33
C LYS A 190 28.61 2.34 -21.27
N GLU A 191 29.25 1.17 -21.31
CA GLU A 191 30.46 0.90 -20.56
C GLU A 191 31.72 1.16 -21.42
N VAL A 192 32.73 1.81 -20.82
CA VAL A 192 33.99 2.10 -21.46
C VAL A 192 35.14 1.88 -20.48
N GLY A 193 36.02 0.93 -20.76
CA GLY A 193 37.16 0.66 -19.92
C GLY A 193 37.12 -0.66 -19.20
N ASN A 194 37.83 -0.77 -18.09
CA ASN A 194 37.90 -1.98 -17.28
C ASN A 194 37.21 -1.68 -15.91
N THR A 195 35.89 -1.73 -15.91
CA THR A 195 35.10 -1.48 -14.71
C THR A 195 34.77 -2.79 -14.01
N SER A 196 34.73 -2.77 -12.69
CA SER A 196 34.33 -3.89 -11.86
C SER A 196 33.48 -3.37 -10.68
N VAL A 197 32.26 -2.98 -10.99
CA VAL A 197 31.29 -2.50 -9.99
C VAL A 197 30.01 -3.32 -10.17
N PRO A 198 29.81 -4.37 -9.37
CA PRO A 198 28.56 -5.13 -9.45
C PRO A 198 27.39 -4.20 -9.13
N LEU A 199 26.56 -3.99 -10.13
CA LEU A 199 25.32 -3.25 -10.05
C LEU A 199 24.16 -4.20 -9.71
N GLY A 200 23.08 -3.67 -9.20
CA GLY A 200 21.79 -4.34 -9.22
C GLY A 200 21.27 -4.48 -10.66
N SER A 201 19.98 -4.39 -10.87
CA SER A 201 19.46 -4.42 -12.25
C SER A 201 19.80 -3.14 -13.00
N VAL A 202 20.05 -3.28 -14.30
CA VAL A 202 20.33 -2.16 -15.22
C VAL A 202 19.13 -2.04 -16.16
N VAL A 203 18.58 -0.83 -16.29
CA VAL A 203 17.34 -0.60 -17.06
C VAL A 203 17.47 0.60 -17.98
N SER A 204 16.98 0.49 -19.21
CA SER A 204 17.01 1.58 -20.18
C SER A 204 15.77 1.64 -21.04
N ALA A 205 15.35 2.87 -21.38
CA ALA A 205 14.35 3.10 -22.41
C ALA A 205 14.88 2.87 -23.83
N GLY A 206 16.20 2.80 -24.02
CA GLY A 206 16.89 2.46 -25.25
C GLY A 206 17.81 1.25 -25.08
N GLY A 207 18.82 1.12 -25.97
CA GLY A 207 19.77 0.02 -25.90
C GLY A 207 20.82 0.18 -24.80
N ILE A 208 21.32 -0.93 -24.30
CA ILE A 208 22.41 -1.03 -23.32
C ILE A 208 23.60 -1.73 -23.96
N ASP A 209 24.79 -1.25 -23.70
CA ASP A 209 26.03 -1.86 -24.18
C ASP A 209 26.30 -3.18 -23.44
N ASP A 210 26.73 -4.22 -24.20
CA ASP A 210 26.98 -5.58 -23.68
C ASP A 210 28.02 -5.61 -22.52
N GLY A 211 28.82 -4.56 -22.37
CA GLY A 211 29.76 -4.43 -21.26
C GLY A 211 29.13 -4.51 -19.87
N PHE A 212 27.89 -4.09 -19.75
CA PHE A 212 27.16 -4.14 -18.45
C PHE A 212 26.89 -5.56 -17.94
N GLU A 213 26.87 -6.57 -18.81
CA GLU A 213 26.69 -7.98 -18.39
C GLU A 213 27.79 -8.41 -17.40
N ASN A 214 29.00 -7.90 -17.56
CA ASN A 214 30.11 -8.23 -16.67
C ASN A 214 30.09 -7.51 -15.34
N ASN A 215 29.18 -6.54 -15.19
CA ASN A 215 29.04 -5.70 -14.01
C ASN A 215 27.69 -5.90 -13.29
N LEU A 216 27.00 -7.01 -13.54
CA LEU A 216 25.83 -7.36 -12.77
C LEU A 216 26.20 -8.03 -11.45
N GLY A 217 25.63 -7.57 -10.37
CA GLY A 217 25.68 -8.22 -9.07
C GLY A 217 24.78 -9.46 -9.01
N PRO A 218 24.82 -10.24 -7.92
CA PRO A 218 23.96 -11.40 -7.73
C PRO A 218 22.48 -11.04 -7.84
N GLY A 219 21.79 -11.64 -8.83
CA GLY A 219 20.36 -11.38 -9.09
C GLY A 219 20.06 -10.09 -9.85
N GLY A 220 21.08 -9.41 -10.36
CA GLY A 220 20.92 -8.28 -11.28
C GLY A 220 20.50 -8.76 -12.68
N GLU A 221 19.66 -7.97 -13.34
CA GLU A 221 19.15 -8.23 -14.68
C GLU A 221 19.33 -6.99 -15.57
N ILE A 222 19.45 -7.20 -16.89
CA ILE A 222 19.48 -6.13 -17.89
C ILE A 222 18.12 -6.06 -18.56
N HIS A 223 17.57 -4.84 -18.60
CA HIS A 223 16.27 -4.55 -19.21
C HIS A 223 16.42 -3.40 -20.21
N GLU A 224 16.29 -3.72 -21.48
CA GLU A 224 16.43 -2.77 -22.57
C GLU A 224 15.08 -2.44 -23.21
N ASN A 225 15.02 -1.27 -23.85
CA ASN A 225 13.85 -0.82 -24.63
C ASN A 225 12.55 -0.78 -23.79
N GLU A 226 12.66 -0.47 -22.51
CA GLU A 226 11.54 -0.36 -21.61
C GLU A 226 10.72 0.90 -21.87
N THR A 227 9.44 0.75 -22.15
CA THR A 227 8.58 1.85 -22.62
C THR A 227 7.93 2.68 -21.51
N ASN A 228 8.00 2.22 -20.25
CA ASN A 228 7.30 2.86 -19.13
C ASN A 228 8.23 3.42 -18.05
N LEU A 229 9.47 3.72 -18.44
CA LEU A 229 10.39 4.39 -17.53
C LEU A 229 10.04 5.86 -17.42
N GLY A 230 9.96 6.37 -16.21
CA GLY A 230 9.68 7.76 -15.91
C GLY A 230 10.68 8.35 -14.92
N ASP A 231 10.86 9.65 -14.99
CA ASP A 231 11.59 10.39 -13.97
C ASP A 231 10.72 10.50 -12.70
N PRO A 232 11.09 9.84 -11.59
CA PRO A 232 10.33 9.92 -10.36
C PRO A 232 10.33 11.34 -9.75
N TYR A 233 11.25 12.19 -10.18
CA TYR A 233 11.40 13.56 -9.73
C TYR A 233 10.96 14.60 -10.77
N GLY A 234 10.46 14.17 -11.93
CA GLY A 234 10.08 15.05 -13.03
C GLY A 234 9.00 16.08 -12.71
N SER A 235 8.22 15.84 -11.63
CA SER A 235 7.25 16.81 -11.12
C SER A 235 7.83 17.83 -10.12
N ILE A 236 9.07 17.62 -9.67
CA ILE A 236 9.74 18.56 -8.75
C ILE A 236 10.33 19.68 -9.61
N ALA A 237 9.90 20.90 -9.33
CA ALA A 237 10.49 22.06 -9.99
C ALA A 237 12.00 22.07 -9.75
N THR A 238 12.76 22.12 -10.83
CA THR A 238 14.20 22.34 -10.71
C THR A 238 14.44 23.63 -9.92
N PRO A 239 15.33 23.62 -8.92
CA PRO A 239 15.67 24.85 -8.24
C PRO A 239 16.08 25.87 -9.31
N SER A 240 15.43 27.04 -9.32
CA SER A 240 15.81 28.12 -10.22
C SER A 240 17.28 28.38 -9.94
N SER A 241 18.11 28.20 -10.96
CA SER A 241 19.50 28.59 -10.85
C SER A 241 19.49 30.09 -10.48
N ASP A 242 19.97 30.41 -9.30
CA ASP A 242 20.22 31.79 -8.96
C ASP A 242 21.33 32.24 -9.89
N SER A 243 20.92 32.89 -10.99
CA SER A 243 21.83 33.40 -12.00
C SER A 243 22.72 34.55 -11.50
N SER A 244 22.57 34.93 -10.25
CA SER A 244 23.31 36.05 -9.62
C SER A 244 24.55 35.59 -8.85
N SER A 245 24.68 34.32 -8.54
CA SER A 245 25.89 33.77 -7.95
C SER A 245 26.46 32.69 -8.87
N ALA A 246 27.51 33.01 -9.60
CA ALA A 246 28.31 31.97 -10.22
C ALA A 246 28.66 30.95 -9.13
N GLN A 247 28.12 29.74 -9.23
CA GLN A 247 28.58 28.66 -8.36
C GLN A 247 30.10 28.62 -8.50
N PRO A 248 30.85 28.65 -7.40
CA PRO A 248 32.28 28.49 -7.49
C PRO A 248 32.52 27.19 -8.21
N GLU A 249 33.28 27.26 -9.31
CA GLU A 249 33.66 26.08 -10.10
C GLU A 249 34.50 25.18 -9.17
N ILE A 250 33.85 24.17 -8.59
CA ILE A 250 34.46 23.25 -7.63
C ILE A 250 35.52 22.37 -8.35
N CYS A 251 35.41 22.30 -9.66
CA CYS A 251 36.36 21.64 -10.51
C CYS A 251 36.86 22.63 -11.57
N ALA A 252 37.90 23.37 -11.29
CA ALA A 252 38.64 24.05 -12.33
C ALA A 252 39.19 22.96 -13.30
N ALA A 253 38.72 22.98 -14.54
CA ALA A 253 39.25 22.12 -15.57
C ALA A 253 40.69 22.50 -15.82
N THR A 254 41.61 22.00 -15.04
CA THR A 254 43.04 21.98 -15.40
C THR A 254 43.21 20.94 -16.48
N SER A 255 43.50 21.40 -17.68
CA SER A 255 43.89 20.57 -18.78
C SER A 255 45.06 19.65 -18.37
N GLY A 256 44.75 18.37 -18.25
CA GLY A 256 45.76 17.33 -18.02
C GLY A 256 45.96 16.96 -16.56
N THR A 257 45.60 15.72 -16.27
CA THR A 257 45.78 15.00 -15.01
C THR A 257 44.95 15.52 -13.80
N GLY A 258 43.77 14.94 -13.66
CA GLY A 258 42.85 15.25 -12.56
C GLY A 258 43.42 14.98 -11.19
N ALA A 259 43.82 16.05 -10.51
CA ALA A 259 43.98 16.07 -9.06
C ALA A 259 42.85 16.92 -8.50
N TYR A 260 41.90 16.28 -7.81
CA TYR A 260 40.96 17.01 -6.98
C TYR A 260 41.72 17.51 -5.74
N THR A 261 41.86 18.80 -5.59
CA THR A 261 42.25 19.41 -4.33
C THR A 261 40.98 19.73 -3.53
N THR A 262 40.82 19.08 -2.40
CA THR A 262 39.81 19.40 -1.39
C THR A 262 40.10 20.75 -0.73
#